data_7b0d7d9454bbace01fcf79ad6331e071
#
_entry.id   7b0d7d9454bbace01fcf79ad6331e071
#
_cell.length_a   1.000
_cell.length_b   1.000
_cell.length_c   1.000
_cell.angle_alpha   90.00
_cell.angle_beta   90.00
_cell.angle_gamma   90.00
#
_symmetry.space_group_name_H-M   'P 1'
#
loop_
_entity.id
_entity.type
_entity.pdbx_description
1 polymer ?
#
loop_
_entity_poly.entity_id
_entity_poly.type
_entity_poly.pdbx_seq_one_letter_code
_entity_poly.pdbx_strand_id
1 'polypeptide(L)'
;MDAGVCFFFGGVMNENLSKAKQAKNDEFYTQYSDIEAEMNAYVAYNADVFRGKTVLLPCDDPEWSNFTKYFATNFERFGLKKLISTSYAKGAGNEQLTLFEKESPLFDKEKHETRGKLFTLTHDTDGSGNIDTDDIEFSGYLEGDGDFRSAELRKLRDEADIIITNPPFSLFREFLAWIMEGKKQFVILGNMNAITYKEVFPYLKDNLIWLGYKSLNLDMYFNVTDEYKIWLLSNKKEGSAYKIVNGVVMGRLASACWFTNIEHGKRHESLILDTMEHNLKFNKKLKKEFEKYGLTNYAHYENCNAIEIPFVEGIPSDEEGMMGVPITFLDRYCPEQFEIMGLDYDKSIPSNEGLSQQFVDFYYAQGNTGSIHAGHPSLGFRNADGKVFRTYRRILIRYTKQWKAEHSNSFKKET
;
A
#
# COMPACT_ATOMS: atom_id res chain seq x y z
N MET A 1 -2.20 4.99 -39.82
CA MET A 1 -3.47 4.82 -39.07
C MET A 1 -3.22 3.73 -38.04
N ASP A 2 -2.75 4.12 -36.86
CA ASP A 2 -2.65 3.21 -35.74
C ASP A 2 -3.22 3.95 -34.52
N ALA A 3 -4.39 3.43 -34.11
CA ALA A 3 -5.14 3.95 -32.99
C ALA A 3 -4.37 3.62 -31.71
N GLY A 4 -3.92 4.66 -31.02
CA GLY A 4 -3.33 4.57 -29.70
C GLY A 4 -4.31 3.96 -28.72
N VAL A 5 -4.04 2.72 -28.29
CA VAL A 5 -4.79 2.01 -27.26
C VAL A 5 -4.54 2.71 -25.93
N CYS A 6 -5.51 3.51 -25.52
CA CYS A 6 -5.58 4.08 -24.19
C CYS A 6 -5.93 2.96 -23.20
N PHE A 7 -4.95 2.44 -22.48
CA PHE A 7 -5.20 1.42 -21.47
C PHE A 7 -5.99 2.01 -20.30
N PHE A 8 -7.23 1.67 -20.22
CA PHE A 8 -8.09 1.80 -19.06
C PHE A 8 -7.63 0.81 -17.96
N PHE A 9 -6.63 1.17 -17.18
CA PHE A 9 -6.20 0.34 -16.04
C PHE A 9 -7.21 0.31 -14.88
N GLY A 10 -8.15 1.24 -14.80
CA GLY A 10 -9.15 1.26 -13.73
C GLY A 10 -10.27 0.21 -13.86
N GLY A 11 -10.65 -0.19 -15.08
CA GLY A 11 -11.76 -1.12 -15.28
C GLY A 11 -11.40 -2.58 -15.00
N VAL A 12 -10.20 -3.01 -15.35
CA VAL A 12 -9.77 -4.41 -15.22
C VAL A 12 -9.50 -4.80 -13.77
N MET A 13 -9.01 -3.86 -12.93
CA MET A 13 -8.77 -4.12 -11.51
C MET A 13 -10.06 -4.22 -10.70
N ASN A 14 -11.06 -3.38 -10.99
CA ASN A 14 -12.37 -3.47 -10.35
C ASN A 14 -13.13 -4.76 -10.73
N GLU A 15 -12.98 -5.26 -11.95
CA GLU A 15 -13.57 -6.54 -12.35
C GLU A 15 -12.90 -7.73 -11.66
N ASN A 16 -11.59 -7.73 -11.48
CA ASN A 16 -10.90 -8.81 -10.80
C ASN A 16 -11.23 -8.85 -9.31
N LEU A 17 -11.26 -7.68 -8.63
CA LEU A 17 -11.71 -7.55 -7.25
C LEU A 17 -13.19 -7.87 -7.06
N SER A 18 -14.06 -7.49 -7.99
CA SER A 18 -15.49 -7.82 -7.91
C SER A 18 -15.76 -9.30 -8.18
N LYS A 19 -14.99 -9.95 -9.06
CA LYS A 19 -15.11 -11.40 -9.31
C LYS A 19 -14.46 -12.23 -8.20
N ALA A 20 -13.38 -11.78 -7.59
CA ALA A 20 -12.83 -12.36 -6.36
C ALA A 20 -13.84 -12.28 -5.20
N LYS A 21 -14.53 -11.14 -5.05
CA LYS A 21 -15.65 -10.96 -4.11
C LYS A 21 -16.81 -11.92 -4.38
N GLN A 22 -17.21 -12.08 -5.65
CA GLN A 22 -18.29 -13.00 -6.05
C GLN A 22 -17.93 -14.46 -5.83
N ALA A 23 -16.64 -14.79 -5.88
CA ALA A 23 -16.12 -16.14 -5.62
C ALA A 23 -15.86 -16.41 -4.12
N LYS A 24 -16.22 -15.51 -3.18
CA LYS A 24 -15.83 -15.53 -1.75
C LYS A 24 -14.31 -15.55 -1.52
N ASN A 25 -13.52 -15.03 -2.45
CA ASN A 25 -12.07 -15.15 -2.50
C ASN A 25 -11.38 -13.79 -2.35
N ASP A 26 -11.66 -13.05 -1.27
CA ASP A 26 -10.87 -11.87 -0.88
C ASP A 26 -9.58 -12.27 -0.14
N GLU A 27 -9.33 -13.57 0.05
CA GLU A 27 -8.17 -14.10 0.74
C GLU A 27 -7.03 -14.36 -0.26
N PHE A 28 -6.13 -13.39 -0.39
CA PHE A 28 -4.86 -13.58 -1.08
C PHE A 28 -3.79 -13.94 -0.05
N TYR A 29 -3.31 -15.19 -0.08
CA TYR A 29 -2.29 -15.63 0.87
C TYR A 29 -0.92 -15.06 0.50
N THR A 30 -0.45 -14.15 1.33
CA THR A 30 0.85 -13.49 1.17
C THR A 30 1.98 -14.50 1.22
N GLN A 31 2.97 -14.36 0.34
CA GLN A 31 4.12 -15.27 0.32
C GLN A 31 5.01 -15.05 1.54
N TYR A 32 5.53 -16.14 2.10
CA TYR A 32 6.46 -16.10 3.23
C TYR A 32 7.66 -15.19 2.95
N SER A 33 8.25 -15.29 1.76
CA SER A 33 9.39 -14.46 1.33
C SER A 33 9.08 -12.96 1.26
N ASP A 34 7.84 -12.58 0.94
CA ASP A 34 7.42 -11.18 0.92
C ASP A 34 7.27 -10.62 2.34
N ILE A 35 6.75 -11.44 3.26
CA ILE A 35 6.65 -11.10 4.69
C ILE A 35 8.05 -10.98 5.28
N GLU A 36 8.90 -11.96 5.03
CA GLU A 36 10.28 -11.98 5.53
C GLU A 36 11.07 -10.75 5.06
N ALA A 37 11.01 -10.42 3.77
CA ALA A 37 11.71 -9.26 3.22
C ALA A 37 11.23 -7.95 3.86
N GLU A 38 9.93 -7.80 4.07
CA GLU A 38 9.34 -6.62 4.69
C GLU A 38 9.72 -6.51 6.17
N MET A 39 9.50 -7.57 6.96
CA MET A 39 9.79 -7.56 8.40
C MET A 39 11.28 -7.41 8.71
N ASN A 40 12.17 -8.05 7.92
CA ASN A 40 13.60 -7.91 8.09
C ASN A 40 14.09 -6.46 7.88
N ALA A 41 13.41 -5.65 7.07
CA ALA A 41 13.76 -4.25 6.91
C ALA A 41 13.53 -3.42 8.19
N TYR A 42 12.46 -3.73 8.93
CA TYR A 42 12.20 -3.11 10.25
C TYR A 42 13.23 -3.54 11.29
N VAL A 43 13.55 -4.85 11.33
CA VAL A 43 14.58 -5.41 12.23
C VAL A 43 15.98 -4.86 11.92
N ALA A 44 16.30 -4.67 10.63
CA ALA A 44 17.57 -4.07 10.22
C ALA A 44 17.71 -2.60 10.66
N TYR A 45 16.61 -1.87 10.70
CA TYR A 45 16.57 -0.49 11.19
C TYR A 45 16.59 -0.41 12.72
N ASN A 46 15.81 -1.26 13.38
CA ASN A 46 15.74 -1.38 14.83
C ASN A 46 15.62 -2.86 15.24
N ALA A 47 16.73 -3.43 15.73
CA ALA A 47 16.80 -4.85 16.11
C ALA A 47 15.79 -5.25 17.20
N ASP A 48 15.33 -4.28 18.00
CA ASP A 48 14.41 -4.49 19.11
C ASP A 48 12.94 -4.12 18.77
N VAL A 49 12.63 -3.90 17.50
CA VAL A 49 11.30 -3.45 17.06
C VAL A 49 10.16 -4.34 17.56
N PHE A 50 10.41 -5.64 17.67
CA PHE A 50 9.44 -6.64 18.13
C PHE A 50 9.69 -7.11 19.58
N ARG A 51 10.81 -6.75 20.19
CA ARG A 51 11.20 -7.26 21.52
C ARG A 51 10.22 -6.88 22.60
N GLY A 52 9.74 -7.90 23.35
CA GLY A 52 8.78 -7.73 24.44
C GLY A 52 7.39 -7.32 23.98
N LYS A 53 7.09 -7.39 22.67
CA LYS A 53 5.81 -6.99 22.09
C LYS A 53 4.82 -8.13 22.01
N THR A 54 3.53 -7.77 22.14
CA THR A 54 2.40 -8.62 21.76
C THR A 54 2.01 -8.28 20.32
N VAL A 55 2.11 -9.26 19.42
CA VAL A 55 1.73 -9.13 18.00
C VAL A 55 0.36 -9.78 17.80
N LEU A 56 -0.56 -9.05 17.17
CA LEU A 56 -1.88 -9.54 16.77
C LEU A 56 -1.92 -9.71 15.24
N LEU A 57 -2.31 -10.90 14.81
CA LEU A 57 -2.53 -11.30 13.43
C LEU A 57 -4.03 -11.58 13.22
N PRO A 58 -4.86 -10.55 13.02
CA PRO A 58 -6.30 -10.76 12.85
C PRO A 58 -6.59 -11.35 11.48
N CYS A 59 -7.49 -12.34 11.43
CA CYS A 59 -7.85 -13.10 10.23
C CYS A 59 -6.74 -14.00 9.66
N ASP A 60 -5.78 -14.39 10.46
CA ASP A 60 -4.60 -15.17 10.08
C ASP A 60 -4.59 -16.54 10.77
N ASP A 61 -5.35 -17.51 10.24
CA ASP A 61 -5.40 -18.88 10.76
C ASP A 61 -4.00 -19.54 10.69
N PRO A 62 -3.46 -20.09 11.79
CA PRO A 62 -2.13 -20.68 11.85
C PRO A 62 -1.85 -21.75 10.80
N GLU A 63 -2.86 -22.52 10.39
CA GLU A 63 -2.68 -23.58 9.41
C GLU A 63 -2.34 -23.04 8.02
N TRP A 64 -2.92 -21.89 7.66
CA TRP A 64 -2.84 -21.35 6.31
C TRP A 64 -1.99 -20.07 6.22
N SER A 65 -1.95 -19.26 7.28
CA SER A 65 -1.29 -17.98 7.27
C SER A 65 0.23 -18.09 7.33
N ASN A 66 0.90 -17.55 6.33
CA ASN A 66 2.34 -17.37 6.37
C ASN A 66 2.79 -16.29 7.37
N PHE A 67 1.90 -15.37 7.78
CA PHE A 67 2.19 -14.41 8.86
C PHE A 67 2.36 -15.13 10.18
N THR A 68 1.42 -16.00 10.55
CA THR A 68 1.49 -16.78 11.78
C THR A 68 2.72 -17.67 11.80
N LYS A 69 2.99 -18.39 10.70
CA LYS A 69 4.19 -19.24 10.56
C LYS A 69 5.47 -18.44 10.71
N TYR A 70 5.55 -17.26 10.06
CA TYR A 70 6.75 -16.41 10.12
C TYR A 70 7.03 -15.91 11.53
N PHE A 71 6.01 -15.38 12.23
CA PHE A 71 6.19 -14.85 13.58
C PHE A 71 6.40 -15.94 14.62
N ALA A 72 5.78 -17.11 14.47
CA ALA A 72 6.03 -18.25 15.34
C ALA A 72 7.48 -18.77 15.18
N THR A 73 7.93 -19.02 13.95
CA THR A 73 9.31 -19.46 13.66
C THR A 73 10.37 -18.48 14.17
N ASN A 74 10.05 -17.18 14.21
CA ASN A 74 10.98 -16.13 14.68
C ASN A 74 10.65 -15.62 16.09
N PHE A 75 9.82 -16.31 16.86
CA PHE A 75 9.33 -15.86 18.17
C PHE A 75 10.47 -15.51 19.12
N GLU A 76 11.40 -16.44 19.34
CA GLU A 76 12.57 -16.24 20.20
C GLU A 76 13.55 -15.24 19.62
N ARG A 77 13.84 -15.32 18.32
CA ARG A 77 14.75 -14.39 17.63
C ARG A 77 14.30 -12.93 17.79
N PHE A 78 13.01 -12.68 17.72
CA PHE A 78 12.44 -11.35 17.92
C PHE A 78 12.24 -10.99 19.40
N GLY A 79 12.30 -11.98 20.28
CA GLY A 79 12.03 -11.82 21.71
C GLY A 79 10.60 -11.36 21.94
N LEU A 80 9.63 -11.92 21.21
CA LEU A 80 8.22 -11.60 21.38
C LEU A 80 7.74 -11.95 22.78
N LYS A 81 6.81 -11.18 23.30
CA LYS A 81 6.09 -11.49 24.54
C LYS A 81 4.94 -12.46 24.29
N LYS A 82 4.20 -12.23 23.21
CA LYS A 82 2.99 -13.00 22.87
C LYS A 82 2.68 -12.84 21.38
N LEU A 83 2.29 -13.93 20.72
CA LEU A 83 1.66 -13.91 19.41
C LEU A 83 0.20 -14.30 19.58
N ILE A 84 -0.70 -13.52 18.98
CA ILE A 84 -2.14 -13.77 18.95
C ILE A 84 -2.54 -13.86 17.47
N SER A 85 -3.17 -14.97 17.11
CA SER A 85 -3.71 -15.16 15.76
C SER A 85 -5.20 -15.46 15.87
N THR A 86 -6.01 -14.89 14.97
CA THR A 86 -7.44 -15.19 14.91
C THR A 86 -7.83 -15.60 13.50
N SER A 87 -8.83 -16.48 13.40
CA SER A 87 -9.43 -16.81 12.12
C SER A 87 -10.86 -16.28 12.03
N TYR A 88 -11.31 -16.08 10.80
CA TYR A 88 -12.72 -15.76 10.52
C TYR A 88 -13.52 -17.04 10.32
N ALA A 89 -14.79 -17.06 10.76
CA ALA A 89 -15.66 -18.20 10.54
C ALA A 89 -16.00 -18.35 9.04
N LYS A 90 -15.66 -19.49 8.45
CA LYS A 90 -15.83 -19.74 7.01
C LYS A 90 -17.28 -20.07 6.59
N GLY A 91 -18.20 -20.23 7.56
CA GLY A 91 -19.59 -20.64 7.33
C GLY A 91 -19.73 -22.16 7.09
N ALA A 92 -20.98 -22.64 7.14
CA ALA A 92 -21.30 -24.06 6.98
C ALA A 92 -20.82 -24.61 5.62
N GLY A 93 -20.05 -25.70 5.65
CA GLY A 93 -19.58 -26.40 4.45
C GLY A 93 -18.08 -26.53 4.27
N ASN A 94 -17.26 -25.97 5.15
CA ASN A 94 -15.81 -26.15 5.12
C ASN A 94 -15.39 -27.16 6.20
N GLU A 95 -15.29 -28.44 5.81
CA GLU A 95 -15.06 -29.57 6.73
C GLU A 95 -13.58 -29.75 7.16
N GLN A 96 -12.67 -28.85 6.75
CA GLN A 96 -11.27 -29.00 7.13
C GLN A 96 -11.02 -28.44 8.54
N LEU A 97 -10.98 -29.37 9.49
CA LEU A 97 -10.49 -29.13 10.85
C LEU A 97 -8.98 -28.86 10.81
N THR A 98 -8.51 -27.82 11.49
CA THR A 98 -7.08 -27.59 11.68
C THR A 98 -6.46 -28.69 12.55
N LEU A 99 -5.16 -28.97 12.37
CA LEU A 99 -4.45 -29.93 13.22
C LEU A 99 -4.48 -29.49 14.68
N PHE A 100 -4.28 -28.19 14.94
CA PHE A 100 -4.31 -27.58 16.27
C PHE A 100 -5.66 -27.75 16.98
N GLU A 101 -6.74 -27.78 16.22
CA GLU A 101 -8.09 -27.85 16.73
C GLU A 101 -8.54 -29.31 17.02
N LYS A 102 -8.15 -30.25 16.13
CA LYS A 102 -8.57 -31.66 16.21
C LYS A 102 -8.20 -32.35 17.52
N GLU A 103 -7.04 -32.02 18.04
CA GLU A 103 -6.48 -32.63 19.26
C GLU A 103 -6.81 -31.83 20.53
N SER A 104 -7.45 -30.67 20.37
CA SER A 104 -7.77 -29.79 21.48
C SER A 104 -9.01 -30.28 22.26
N PRO A 105 -8.94 -30.29 23.60
CA PRO A 105 -10.13 -30.56 24.44
C PRO A 105 -11.20 -29.45 24.34
N LEU A 106 -10.85 -28.30 23.74
CA LEU A 106 -11.75 -27.16 23.49
C LEU A 106 -12.54 -27.29 22.20
N PHE A 107 -12.32 -28.36 21.41
CA PHE A 107 -13.02 -28.56 20.15
C PHE A 107 -14.54 -28.68 20.35
N ASP A 108 -15.26 -27.87 19.55
CA ASP A 108 -16.72 -27.85 19.54
C ASP A 108 -17.19 -27.72 18.08
N LYS A 109 -17.83 -28.77 17.56
CA LYS A 109 -18.21 -28.85 16.14
C LYS A 109 -19.15 -27.69 15.70
N GLU A 110 -20.09 -27.29 16.53
CA GLU A 110 -21.05 -26.24 16.21
C GLU A 110 -20.35 -24.87 16.15
N LYS A 111 -19.45 -24.63 17.10
CA LYS A 111 -18.65 -23.38 17.14
C LYS A 111 -17.64 -23.34 16.02
N HIS A 112 -17.06 -24.47 15.64
CA HIS A 112 -16.12 -24.55 14.50
C HIS A 112 -16.69 -23.96 13.22
N GLU A 113 -17.97 -24.20 12.93
CA GLU A 113 -18.63 -23.75 11.72
C GLU A 113 -19.10 -22.28 11.77
N THR A 114 -19.37 -21.76 12.98
CA THR A 114 -20.07 -20.49 13.18
C THR A 114 -19.26 -19.39 13.82
N ARG A 115 -18.13 -19.71 14.46
CA ARG A 115 -17.34 -18.76 15.24
C ARG A 115 -15.92 -18.65 14.73
N GLY A 116 -15.34 -17.48 14.88
CA GLY A 116 -13.92 -17.27 14.72
C GLY A 116 -13.14 -18.05 15.78
N LYS A 117 -11.86 -18.26 15.52
CA LYS A 117 -10.95 -19.02 16.38
C LYS A 117 -9.88 -18.11 16.94
N LEU A 118 -9.39 -18.45 18.12
CA LEU A 118 -8.30 -17.76 18.80
C LEU A 118 -7.15 -18.73 19.03
N PHE A 119 -5.96 -18.32 18.64
CA PHE A 119 -4.72 -19.04 18.86
C PHE A 119 -3.71 -18.13 19.53
N THR A 120 -2.89 -18.70 20.41
CA THR A 120 -1.84 -17.96 21.11
C THR A 120 -0.54 -18.74 21.13
N LEU A 121 0.58 -18.01 21.16
CA LEU A 121 1.91 -18.55 21.39
C LEU A 121 2.62 -17.68 22.42
N THR A 122 3.12 -18.28 23.48
CA THR A 122 3.78 -17.57 24.58
C THR A 122 5.04 -18.27 25.12
N HIS A 123 5.13 -19.59 24.99
CA HIS A 123 6.21 -20.41 25.56
C HIS A 123 6.32 -21.76 24.84
N ASP A 124 7.38 -22.47 25.09
CA ASP A 124 7.59 -23.85 24.67
C ASP A 124 6.58 -24.76 25.37
N THR A 125 5.64 -25.34 24.65
CA THR A 125 4.55 -26.17 25.17
C THR A 125 4.84 -27.67 25.03
N ASP A 126 5.69 -28.04 24.07
CA ASP A 126 6.05 -29.44 23.77
C ASP A 126 7.36 -29.90 24.44
N GLY A 127 8.12 -28.97 25.03
CA GLY A 127 9.38 -29.24 25.72
C GLY A 127 10.55 -29.51 24.76
N SER A 128 10.46 -29.06 23.52
CA SER A 128 11.51 -29.20 22.50
C SER A 128 12.76 -28.37 22.81
N GLY A 129 12.61 -27.34 23.63
CA GLY A 129 13.65 -26.39 23.98
C GLY A 129 13.72 -25.19 23.02
N ASN A 130 12.81 -25.08 22.06
CA ASN A 130 12.63 -23.93 21.19
C ASN A 130 11.16 -23.55 21.15
N ILE A 131 10.85 -22.30 20.87
CA ILE A 131 9.48 -21.84 20.64
C ILE A 131 9.26 -21.68 19.14
N ASP A 132 8.30 -22.42 18.56
CA ASP A 132 8.02 -22.40 17.14
C ASP A 132 6.53 -22.63 16.79
N THR A 133 6.25 -23.09 15.59
CA THR A 133 4.88 -23.32 15.12
C THR A 133 4.14 -24.42 15.85
N ASP A 134 4.86 -25.41 16.42
CA ASP A 134 4.27 -26.57 17.08
C ASP A 134 3.77 -26.20 18.49
N ASP A 135 4.24 -25.08 19.03
CA ASP A 135 3.81 -24.50 20.31
C ASP A 135 2.57 -23.61 20.23
N ILE A 136 2.00 -23.44 19.04
CA ILE A 136 0.79 -22.64 18.88
C ILE A 136 -0.39 -23.35 19.52
N GLU A 137 -0.98 -22.74 20.55
CA GLU A 137 -2.12 -23.28 21.26
C GLU A 137 -3.45 -22.76 20.69
N PHE A 138 -4.39 -23.69 20.44
CA PHE A 138 -5.79 -23.32 20.23
C PHE A 138 -6.40 -22.86 21.55
N SER A 139 -6.65 -21.56 21.69
CA SER A 139 -7.16 -20.93 22.91
C SER A 139 -8.69 -20.92 23.00
N GLY A 140 -9.37 -21.41 21.95
CA GLY A 140 -10.83 -21.54 21.90
C GLY A 140 -11.48 -20.74 20.78
N TYR A 141 -12.80 -20.64 20.87
CA TYR A 141 -13.62 -19.93 19.91
C TYR A 141 -13.93 -18.51 20.40
N LEU A 142 -13.97 -17.59 19.46
CA LEU A 142 -14.48 -16.23 19.69
C LEU A 142 -15.99 -16.26 19.95
N GLU A 143 -16.54 -15.21 20.56
CA GLU A 143 -17.98 -15.07 20.75
C GLU A 143 -18.71 -14.85 19.42
N GLY A 144 -18.04 -14.17 18.47
CA GLY A 144 -18.53 -13.88 17.12
C GLY A 144 -17.80 -14.66 16.03
N ASP A 145 -18.01 -14.23 14.79
CA ASP A 145 -17.43 -14.82 13.58
C ASP A 145 -15.96 -14.43 13.33
N GLY A 146 -15.35 -13.62 14.20
CA GLY A 146 -13.99 -13.12 14.02
C GLY A 146 -13.89 -11.75 13.29
N ASP A 147 -15.01 -11.08 13.09
CA ASP A 147 -14.99 -9.72 12.50
C ASP A 147 -14.22 -8.76 13.39
N PHE A 148 -13.23 -8.06 12.83
CA PHE A 148 -12.37 -7.11 13.54
C PHE A 148 -13.17 -5.97 14.21
N ARG A 149 -14.38 -5.67 13.74
CA ARG A 149 -15.26 -4.64 14.31
C ARG A 149 -15.95 -5.08 15.60
N SER A 150 -15.90 -6.37 15.95
CA SER A 150 -16.51 -6.91 17.17
C SER A 150 -15.86 -6.31 18.43
N ALA A 151 -16.60 -6.34 19.53
CA ALA A 151 -16.09 -5.90 20.84
C ALA A 151 -14.93 -6.79 21.33
N GLU A 152 -14.94 -8.05 20.95
CA GLU A 152 -13.92 -9.02 21.31
C GLU A 152 -12.60 -8.75 20.59
N LEU A 153 -12.63 -8.54 19.26
CA LEU A 153 -11.44 -8.19 18.48
C LEU A 153 -10.89 -6.81 18.89
N ARG A 154 -11.73 -5.88 19.34
CA ARG A 154 -11.25 -4.62 19.92
C ARG A 154 -10.47 -4.84 21.22
N LYS A 155 -10.88 -5.79 22.08
CA LYS A 155 -10.11 -6.13 23.29
C LYS A 155 -8.76 -6.73 22.93
N LEU A 156 -8.70 -7.64 21.94
CA LEU A 156 -7.44 -8.20 21.44
C LEU A 156 -6.54 -7.13 20.80
N ARG A 157 -7.13 -6.22 20.02
CA ARG A 157 -6.42 -5.04 19.51
C ARG A 157 -5.81 -4.21 20.63
N ASP A 158 -6.61 -3.93 21.66
CA ASP A 158 -6.18 -3.06 22.77
C ASP A 158 -5.09 -3.74 23.62
N GLU A 159 -5.08 -5.07 23.72
CA GLU A 159 -4.00 -5.87 24.32
C GLU A 159 -2.70 -5.85 23.48
N ALA A 160 -2.81 -5.87 22.17
CA ALA A 160 -1.68 -5.93 21.26
C ALA A 160 -0.87 -4.63 21.24
N ASP A 161 0.43 -4.74 20.98
CA ASP A 161 1.31 -3.61 20.66
C ASP A 161 1.34 -3.34 19.16
N ILE A 162 1.38 -4.42 18.36
CA ILE A 162 1.56 -4.35 16.90
C ILE A 162 0.49 -5.22 16.23
N ILE A 163 -0.08 -4.71 15.14
CA ILE A 163 -1.04 -5.43 14.29
C ILE A 163 -0.40 -5.68 12.92
N ILE A 164 -0.35 -6.94 12.49
CA ILE A 164 0.26 -7.31 11.21
C ILE A 164 -0.67 -8.28 10.50
N THR A 165 -1.06 -7.99 9.26
CA THR A 165 -1.97 -8.84 8.49
C THR A 165 -2.14 -8.39 7.05
N ASN A 166 -2.80 -9.21 6.25
CA ASN A 166 -3.36 -8.87 4.96
C ASN A 166 -4.89 -8.75 5.08
N PRO A 167 -5.43 -7.56 5.41
CA PRO A 167 -6.87 -7.40 5.59
C PRO A 167 -7.60 -7.47 4.24
N PRO A 168 -8.92 -7.80 4.23
CA PRO A 168 -9.73 -7.71 3.02
C PRO A 168 -9.66 -6.30 2.42
N PHE A 169 -9.21 -6.17 1.16
CA PHE A 169 -8.99 -4.86 0.53
C PHE A 169 -10.26 -4.02 0.44
N SER A 170 -11.42 -4.66 0.38
CA SER A 170 -12.72 -3.99 0.42
C SER A 170 -13.01 -3.27 1.73
N LEU A 171 -12.42 -3.74 2.83
CA LEU A 171 -12.60 -3.20 4.18
C LEU A 171 -11.38 -2.40 4.66
N PHE A 172 -10.39 -2.16 3.77
CA PHE A 172 -9.12 -1.53 4.13
C PHE A 172 -9.30 -0.20 4.90
N ARG A 173 -10.23 0.66 4.47
CA ARG A 173 -10.48 1.96 5.12
C ARG A 173 -10.98 1.81 6.55
N GLU A 174 -11.92 0.89 6.75
CA GLU A 174 -12.50 0.61 8.07
C GLU A 174 -11.45 -0.06 8.97
N PHE A 175 -10.66 -0.97 8.40
CA PHE A 175 -9.60 -1.67 9.12
C PHE A 175 -8.48 -0.71 9.57
N LEU A 176 -8.02 0.19 8.68
CA LEU A 176 -7.05 1.20 9.05
C LEU A 176 -7.59 2.14 10.13
N ALA A 177 -8.86 2.59 10.02
CA ALA A 177 -9.50 3.42 11.04
C ALA A 177 -9.55 2.70 12.40
N TRP A 178 -9.86 1.40 12.41
CA TRP A 178 -9.87 0.57 13.61
C TRP A 178 -8.49 0.47 14.27
N ILE A 179 -7.41 0.35 13.48
CA ILE A 179 -6.03 0.36 14.00
C ILE A 179 -5.69 1.72 14.60
N MET A 180 -5.97 2.80 13.86
CA MET A 180 -5.64 4.17 14.27
C MET A 180 -6.41 4.61 15.51
N GLU A 181 -7.68 4.19 15.65
CA GLU A 181 -8.47 4.36 16.88
C GLU A 181 -7.77 3.73 18.09
N GLY A 182 -7.23 2.52 17.93
CA GLY A 182 -6.47 1.81 18.96
C GLY A 182 -5.06 2.38 19.21
N LYS A 183 -4.59 3.33 18.39
CA LYS A 183 -3.23 3.89 18.43
C LYS A 183 -2.14 2.81 18.40
N LYS A 184 -2.32 1.79 17.56
CA LYS A 184 -1.41 0.66 17.48
C LYS A 184 -0.34 0.86 16.42
N GLN A 185 0.83 0.26 16.65
CA GLN A 185 1.78 0.06 15.56
C GLN A 185 1.23 -1.01 14.61
N PHE A 186 1.58 -0.92 13.33
CA PHE A 186 1.06 -1.88 12.36
C PHE A 186 1.92 -2.03 11.11
N VAL A 187 1.76 -3.19 10.45
CA VAL A 187 2.21 -3.43 9.08
C VAL A 187 1.11 -4.19 8.36
N ILE A 188 0.44 -3.56 7.41
CA ILE A 188 -0.69 -4.17 6.70
C ILE A 188 -0.56 -4.04 5.19
N LEU A 189 -1.08 -5.04 4.48
CA LEU A 189 -1.20 -4.97 3.01
C LEU A 189 -2.46 -4.18 2.62
N GLY A 190 -2.35 -3.43 1.53
CA GLY A 190 -3.46 -2.71 0.94
C GLY A 190 -3.27 -2.50 -0.55
N ASN A 191 -4.27 -1.89 -1.19
CA ASN A 191 -4.17 -1.48 -2.58
C ASN A 191 -3.52 -0.09 -2.67
N MET A 192 -2.56 0.11 -3.56
CA MET A 192 -1.90 1.40 -3.81
C MET A 192 -2.91 2.55 -4.05
N ASN A 193 -4.08 2.28 -4.62
CA ASN A 193 -5.12 3.29 -4.79
C ASN A 193 -5.61 3.87 -3.45
N ALA A 194 -5.43 3.15 -2.33
CA ALA A 194 -5.79 3.64 -1.01
C ALA A 194 -5.00 4.90 -0.61
N ILE A 195 -3.82 5.12 -1.17
CA ILE A 195 -3.05 6.36 -1.01
C ILE A 195 -3.92 7.60 -1.28
N THR A 196 -4.82 7.52 -2.27
CA THR A 196 -5.65 8.66 -2.68
C THR A 196 -7.02 8.73 -2.01
N TYR A 197 -7.31 7.84 -1.07
CA TYR A 197 -8.58 7.88 -0.35
C TYR A 197 -8.57 9.02 0.66
N LYS A 198 -9.70 9.72 0.76
CA LYS A 198 -9.86 10.87 1.68
C LYS A 198 -9.70 10.47 3.17
N GLU A 199 -9.94 9.20 3.48
CA GLU A 199 -9.80 8.63 4.82
C GLU A 199 -8.36 8.20 5.13
N VAL A 200 -7.51 8.01 4.11
CA VAL A 200 -6.14 7.48 4.24
C VAL A 200 -5.10 8.58 4.06
N PHE A 201 -5.27 9.41 3.01
CA PHE A 201 -4.27 10.40 2.64
C PHE A 201 -3.90 11.40 3.77
N PRO A 202 -4.82 11.87 4.63
CA PRO A 202 -4.45 12.73 5.75
C PRO A 202 -3.40 12.12 6.67
N TYR A 203 -3.47 10.82 6.95
CA TYR A 203 -2.45 10.15 7.75
C TYR A 203 -1.07 10.11 7.06
N LEU A 204 -1.04 9.93 5.73
CA LEU A 204 0.20 9.99 4.94
C LEU A 204 0.78 11.41 4.93
N LYS A 205 -0.07 12.43 4.73
CA LYS A 205 0.32 13.84 4.72
C LYS A 205 0.90 14.27 6.06
N ASP A 206 0.23 13.89 7.15
CA ASP A 206 0.61 14.27 8.51
C ASP A 206 1.73 13.37 9.08
N ASN A 207 2.30 12.51 8.23
CA ASN A 207 3.41 11.64 8.58
C ASN A 207 3.09 10.69 9.76
N LEU A 208 1.85 10.24 9.85
CA LEU A 208 1.38 9.30 10.86
C LEU A 208 1.42 7.84 10.36
N ILE A 209 1.40 7.65 9.03
CA ILE A 209 1.61 6.37 8.35
C ILE A 209 2.43 6.60 7.08
N TRP A 210 3.03 5.56 6.56
CA TRP A 210 3.79 5.57 5.31
C TRP A 210 3.73 4.23 4.60
N LEU A 211 4.37 4.14 3.43
CA LEU A 211 4.49 2.88 2.70
C LEU A 211 5.61 2.04 3.31
N GLY A 212 5.47 0.72 3.21
CA GLY A 212 6.48 -0.21 3.68
C GLY A 212 7.74 -0.24 2.81
N TYR A 213 8.63 -1.16 3.15
CA TYR A 213 9.96 -1.26 2.54
C TYR A 213 9.90 -1.74 1.08
N LYS A 214 9.01 -2.69 0.76
CA LYS A 214 8.91 -3.25 -0.59
C LYS A 214 8.47 -2.19 -1.60
N SER A 215 9.23 -2.05 -2.69
CA SER A 215 8.94 -1.05 -3.72
C SER A 215 7.62 -1.31 -4.45
N LEU A 216 6.89 -0.21 -4.74
CA LEU A 216 5.67 -0.21 -5.55
C LEU A 216 5.87 -0.72 -6.99
N ASN A 217 7.11 -0.71 -7.48
CA ASN A 217 7.44 -1.19 -8.82
C ASN A 217 7.63 -2.71 -8.90
N LEU A 218 7.58 -3.40 -7.75
CA LEU A 218 7.71 -4.85 -7.66
C LEU A 218 6.34 -5.48 -7.49
N ASP A 219 5.95 -6.29 -8.46
CA ASP A 219 4.71 -7.06 -8.39
C ASP A 219 4.69 -8.00 -7.18
N MET A 220 3.56 -8.07 -6.50
CA MET A 220 3.30 -9.08 -5.51
C MET A 220 2.47 -10.21 -6.11
N TYR A 221 2.85 -11.44 -5.76
CA TYR A 221 2.16 -12.65 -6.17
C TYR A 221 1.67 -13.39 -4.93
N PHE A 222 0.46 -13.92 -5.01
CA PHE A 222 -0.25 -14.51 -3.89
C PHE A 222 -0.68 -15.92 -4.24
N ASN A 223 -0.67 -16.82 -3.26
CA ASN A 223 -1.42 -18.06 -3.41
C ASN A 223 -2.90 -17.71 -3.49
N VAL A 224 -3.59 -18.42 -4.34
CA VAL A 224 -5.00 -18.18 -4.63
C VAL A 224 -5.78 -19.47 -4.43
N THR A 225 -7.07 -19.33 -4.12
CA THR A 225 -7.95 -20.48 -3.98
C THR A 225 -8.08 -21.26 -5.30
N ASP A 226 -8.44 -22.53 -5.22
CA ASP A 226 -8.55 -23.39 -6.41
C ASP A 226 -9.58 -22.86 -7.41
N GLU A 227 -10.68 -22.26 -6.97
CA GLU A 227 -11.69 -21.66 -7.84
C GLU A 227 -11.12 -20.47 -8.60
N TYR A 228 -10.38 -19.57 -7.91
CA TYR A 228 -9.75 -18.43 -8.57
C TYR A 228 -8.60 -18.85 -9.49
N LYS A 229 -7.86 -19.91 -9.16
CA LYS A 229 -6.85 -20.54 -10.00
C LYS A 229 -7.44 -21.05 -11.32
N ILE A 230 -8.55 -21.81 -11.24
CA ILE A 230 -9.26 -22.29 -12.44
C ILE A 230 -9.70 -21.11 -13.30
N TRP A 231 -10.25 -20.07 -12.68
CA TRP A 231 -10.66 -18.86 -13.41
C TRP A 231 -9.49 -18.14 -14.07
N LEU A 232 -8.34 -17.98 -13.40
CA LEU A 232 -7.12 -17.35 -13.95
C LEU A 232 -6.63 -18.11 -15.17
N LEU A 233 -6.50 -19.43 -15.07
CA LEU A 233 -6.04 -20.30 -16.16
C LEU A 233 -6.96 -20.26 -17.38
N SER A 234 -8.26 -20.12 -17.15
CA SER A 234 -9.28 -20.09 -18.22
C SER A 234 -9.45 -18.73 -18.89
N ASN A 235 -9.19 -17.62 -18.18
CA ASN A 235 -9.56 -16.28 -18.62
C ASN A 235 -8.41 -15.28 -18.74
N LYS A 236 -7.21 -15.63 -18.31
CA LYS A 236 -6.06 -14.70 -18.26
C LYS A 236 -4.81 -15.34 -18.87
N LYS A 237 -3.83 -14.50 -19.22
CA LYS A 237 -2.53 -14.94 -19.73
C LYS A 237 -1.51 -14.95 -18.60
N GLU A 238 -0.66 -15.97 -18.60
CA GLU A 238 0.53 -16.00 -17.77
C GLU A 238 1.42 -14.79 -18.03
N GLY A 239 2.08 -14.29 -16.97
CA GLY A 239 2.89 -13.06 -17.00
C GLY A 239 2.10 -11.76 -16.89
N SER A 240 0.78 -11.77 -17.13
CA SER A 240 -0.07 -10.56 -16.98
C SER A 240 -0.86 -10.55 -15.67
N ALA A 241 -1.57 -11.62 -15.35
CA ALA A 241 -2.43 -11.73 -14.18
C ALA A 241 -2.03 -12.83 -13.20
N TYR A 242 -1.16 -13.74 -13.61
CA TYR A 242 -0.62 -14.81 -12.78
C TYR A 242 0.74 -15.27 -13.31
N LYS A 243 1.47 -16.02 -12.50
CA LYS A 243 2.65 -16.81 -12.90
C LYS A 243 2.54 -18.23 -12.34
N ILE A 244 3.28 -19.15 -12.92
CA ILE A 244 3.41 -20.52 -12.42
C ILE A 244 4.82 -20.68 -11.85
N VAL A 245 4.92 -21.02 -10.57
CA VAL A 245 6.20 -21.25 -9.88
C VAL A 245 6.14 -22.64 -9.27
N ASN A 246 7.06 -23.52 -9.66
CA ASN A 246 7.12 -24.92 -9.20
C ASN A 246 5.76 -25.66 -9.33
N GLY A 247 5.01 -25.39 -10.41
CA GLY A 247 3.70 -25.98 -10.64
C GLY A 247 2.53 -25.33 -9.90
N VAL A 248 2.79 -24.33 -9.06
CA VAL A 248 1.76 -23.58 -8.32
C VAL A 248 1.38 -22.31 -9.09
N VAL A 249 0.08 -22.13 -9.33
CA VAL A 249 -0.47 -20.89 -9.93
C VAL A 249 -0.59 -19.82 -8.86
N MET A 250 0.08 -18.71 -9.07
CA MET A 250 0.09 -17.56 -8.17
C MET A 250 -0.56 -16.36 -8.86
N GLY A 251 -1.58 -15.79 -8.25
CA GLY A 251 -2.25 -14.59 -8.75
C GLY A 251 -1.40 -13.34 -8.54
N ARG A 252 -1.38 -12.43 -9.53
CA ARG A 252 -0.68 -11.15 -9.46
C ARG A 252 -1.62 -10.06 -8.95
N LEU A 253 -1.19 -9.33 -7.94
CA LEU A 253 -1.79 -8.08 -7.49
C LEU A 253 -0.80 -6.94 -7.71
N ALA A 254 -0.81 -6.38 -8.91
CA ALA A 254 0.13 -5.35 -9.35
C ALA A 254 0.06 -4.04 -8.55
N SER A 255 -0.98 -3.84 -7.74
CA SER A 255 -1.19 -2.65 -6.92
C SER A 255 -1.15 -2.92 -5.43
N ALA A 256 -0.76 -4.12 -5.00
CA ALA A 256 -0.58 -4.40 -3.58
C ALA A 256 0.66 -3.70 -3.05
N CYS A 257 0.54 -3.05 -1.91
CA CYS A 257 1.66 -2.43 -1.21
C CYS A 257 1.46 -2.50 0.30
N TRP A 258 2.55 -2.36 1.04
CA TRP A 258 2.54 -2.30 2.48
C TRP A 258 2.25 -0.88 2.98
N PHE A 259 1.46 -0.79 4.03
CA PHE A 259 1.22 0.42 4.81
C PHE A 259 1.65 0.16 6.25
N THR A 260 2.31 1.13 6.86
CA THR A 260 2.87 0.98 8.21
C THR A 260 3.01 2.32 8.93
N ASN A 261 3.21 2.28 10.24
CA ASN A 261 3.70 3.37 11.06
C ASN A 261 4.95 2.96 11.86
N ILE A 262 5.62 1.87 11.43
CA ILE A 262 6.90 1.42 11.98
C ILE A 262 8.01 1.89 11.06
N GLU A 263 9.04 2.53 11.63
CA GLU A 263 10.16 3.09 10.88
C GLU A 263 11.03 2.02 10.21
N HIS A 264 11.55 2.35 9.03
CA HIS A 264 12.50 1.54 8.27
C HIS A 264 13.49 2.43 7.52
N GLY A 265 14.69 1.89 7.20
CA GLY A 265 15.80 2.67 6.67
C GLY A 265 15.50 3.38 5.35
N LYS A 266 14.79 2.74 4.42
CA LYS A 266 14.44 3.32 3.11
C LYS A 266 13.74 4.68 3.22
N ARG A 267 12.94 4.89 4.27
CA ARG A 267 12.23 6.14 4.50
C ARG A 267 13.15 7.33 4.77
N HIS A 268 14.35 7.09 5.25
CA HIS A 268 15.36 8.09 5.58
C HIS A 268 16.45 8.22 4.49
N GLU A 269 16.25 7.55 3.35
CA GLU A 269 17.14 7.67 2.20
C GLU A 269 16.75 8.90 1.36
N SER A 270 17.58 9.92 1.40
CA SER A 270 17.38 11.11 0.56
C SER A 270 17.53 10.78 -0.92
N LEU A 271 16.67 11.36 -1.75
CA LEU A 271 16.80 11.29 -3.20
C LEU A 271 18.01 12.09 -3.67
N ILE A 272 18.86 11.47 -4.47
CA ILE A 272 19.93 12.15 -5.20
C ILE A 272 19.32 12.65 -6.49
N LEU A 273 19.25 13.97 -6.66
CA LEU A 273 18.51 14.64 -7.73
C LEU A 273 19.41 15.68 -8.44
N ASP A 274 19.21 15.82 -9.71
CA ASP A 274 19.88 16.81 -10.54
C ASP A 274 19.17 18.18 -10.50
N THR A 275 19.89 19.24 -10.84
CA THR A 275 19.27 20.57 -11.04
C THR A 275 18.30 20.57 -12.22
N MET A 276 17.43 21.56 -12.27
CA MET A 276 16.49 21.74 -13.39
C MET A 276 17.23 21.82 -14.73
N GLU A 277 18.29 22.62 -14.81
CA GLU A 277 19.11 22.78 -16.01
C GLU A 277 19.74 21.43 -16.43
N HIS A 278 20.36 20.71 -15.49
CA HIS A 278 20.99 19.43 -15.77
C HIS A 278 19.99 18.40 -16.27
N ASN A 279 18.81 18.34 -15.65
CA ASN A 279 17.71 17.48 -16.08
C ASN A 279 17.26 17.79 -17.52
N LEU A 280 17.04 19.06 -17.85
CA LEU A 280 16.64 19.48 -19.19
C LEU A 280 17.71 19.12 -20.24
N LYS A 281 18.97 19.19 -19.88
CA LYS A 281 20.09 18.94 -20.79
C LYS A 281 20.39 17.45 -20.97
N PHE A 282 20.34 16.64 -19.92
CA PHE A 282 20.88 15.28 -19.93
C PHE A 282 19.88 14.17 -19.64
N ASN A 283 18.73 14.46 -18.99
CA ASN A 283 17.75 13.43 -18.65
C ASN A 283 16.95 13.00 -19.90
N LYS A 284 17.38 11.90 -20.51
CA LYS A 284 16.75 11.36 -21.73
C LYS A 284 15.30 10.94 -21.53
N LYS A 285 14.97 10.43 -20.32
CA LYS A 285 13.60 10.02 -19.96
C LYS A 285 12.69 11.24 -19.91
N LEU A 286 13.17 12.33 -19.29
CA LEU A 286 12.44 13.59 -19.19
C LEU A 286 12.19 14.21 -20.57
N LYS A 287 13.21 14.25 -21.44
CA LYS A 287 13.05 14.73 -22.82
C LYS A 287 11.98 13.97 -23.57
N LYS A 288 11.99 12.63 -23.49
CA LYS A 288 10.98 11.79 -24.13
C LYS A 288 9.57 12.05 -23.57
N GLU A 289 9.43 12.30 -22.27
CA GLU A 289 8.14 12.67 -21.69
C GLU A 289 7.70 14.05 -22.18
N PHE A 290 8.60 15.04 -22.22
CA PHE A 290 8.28 16.37 -22.69
C PHE A 290 7.89 16.39 -24.17
N GLU A 291 8.55 15.63 -25.03
CA GLU A 291 8.20 15.47 -26.44
C GLU A 291 6.75 15.02 -26.65
N LYS A 292 6.21 14.12 -25.79
CA LYS A 292 4.82 13.66 -25.88
C LYS A 292 3.81 14.80 -25.71
N TYR A 293 4.17 15.80 -24.92
CA TYR A 293 3.31 16.94 -24.61
C TYR A 293 3.69 18.21 -25.35
N GLY A 294 4.73 18.17 -26.20
CA GLY A 294 5.26 19.36 -26.88
C GLY A 294 5.85 20.38 -25.90
N LEU A 295 6.51 19.91 -24.86
CA LEU A 295 7.15 20.73 -23.84
C LEU A 295 8.66 20.84 -24.08
N THR A 296 9.22 21.97 -23.74
CA THR A 296 10.69 22.23 -23.74
C THR A 296 11.21 22.46 -22.32
N ASN A 297 10.32 22.65 -21.36
CA ASN A 297 10.63 22.91 -19.97
C ASN A 297 9.53 22.29 -19.07
N TYR A 298 9.74 22.28 -17.77
CA TYR A 298 8.73 21.89 -16.79
C TYR A 298 7.50 22.77 -16.95
N ALA A 299 6.33 22.12 -17.09
CA ALA A 299 5.08 22.84 -17.24
C ALA A 299 4.59 23.39 -15.89
N HIS A 300 4.12 24.62 -15.87
CA HIS A 300 3.36 25.17 -14.74
C HIS A 300 1.89 24.79 -14.89
N TYR A 301 1.23 24.43 -13.79
CA TYR A 301 -0.21 24.22 -13.82
C TYR A 301 -0.94 25.57 -13.96
N GLU A 302 -2.05 25.56 -14.73
CA GLU A 302 -2.89 26.77 -14.87
C GLU A 302 -3.72 27.04 -13.61
N ASN A 303 -4.00 26.00 -12.84
CA ASN A 303 -4.91 26.04 -11.69
C ASN A 303 -4.23 25.73 -10.36
N CYS A 304 -2.91 25.72 -10.30
CA CYS A 304 -2.14 25.53 -9.08
C CYS A 304 -0.74 26.14 -9.25
N ASN A 305 -0.24 26.83 -8.24
CA ASN A 305 1.12 27.39 -8.28
C ASN A 305 2.17 26.30 -8.00
N ALA A 306 2.31 25.38 -8.95
CA ALA A 306 3.26 24.27 -8.90
C ALA A 306 3.67 23.85 -10.30
N ILE A 307 4.81 23.16 -10.41
CA ILE A 307 5.29 22.57 -11.68
C ILE A 307 4.93 21.07 -11.77
N GLU A 308 4.70 20.60 -12.98
CA GLU A 308 4.46 19.17 -13.28
C GLU A 308 5.77 18.39 -13.30
N ILE A 309 5.82 17.34 -12.49
CA ILE A 309 6.92 16.38 -12.46
C ILE A 309 6.40 15.01 -12.96
N PRO A 310 6.83 14.55 -14.13
CA PRO A 310 6.26 13.32 -14.71
C PRO A 310 6.68 12.03 -14.02
N PHE A 311 7.83 12.02 -13.34
CA PHE A 311 8.35 10.86 -12.58
C PHE A 311 9.38 11.31 -11.54
N VAL A 312 9.65 10.48 -10.54
CA VAL A 312 10.42 10.84 -9.33
C VAL A 312 11.84 11.32 -9.64
N GLU A 313 12.55 10.64 -10.56
CA GLU A 313 13.92 11.02 -10.94
C GLU A 313 13.99 12.32 -11.77
N GLY A 314 12.86 12.89 -12.12
CA GLY A 314 12.74 14.19 -12.80
C GLY A 314 12.52 15.35 -11.83
N ILE A 315 12.46 15.12 -10.53
CA ILE A 315 12.36 16.20 -9.53
C ILE A 315 13.64 17.04 -9.57
N PRO A 316 13.56 18.37 -9.83
CA PRO A 316 14.74 19.22 -9.83
C PRO A 316 15.19 19.54 -8.40
N SER A 317 16.50 19.43 -8.14
CA SER A 317 17.09 19.65 -6.80
C SER A 317 17.08 21.13 -6.37
N ASP A 318 16.85 22.04 -7.31
CA ASP A 318 16.92 23.49 -7.14
C ASP A 318 15.55 24.21 -7.27
N GLU A 319 14.43 23.44 -7.26
CA GLU A 319 13.09 24.05 -7.29
C GLU A 319 12.70 24.60 -5.91
N GLU A 320 12.35 25.86 -5.85
CA GLU A 320 11.95 26.53 -4.61
C GLU A 320 10.45 26.41 -4.31
N GLY A 321 9.64 26.19 -5.36
CA GLY A 321 8.19 26.15 -5.29
C GLY A 321 7.62 24.78 -4.97
N MET A 322 6.32 24.65 -5.21
CA MET A 322 5.63 23.38 -5.13
C MET A 322 5.80 22.57 -6.43
N MET A 323 5.80 21.27 -6.28
CA MET A 323 5.92 20.32 -7.37
C MET A 323 4.81 19.28 -7.29
N GLY A 324 4.16 18.99 -8.42
CA GLY A 324 3.17 17.93 -8.51
C GLY A 324 3.82 16.63 -8.98
N VAL A 325 3.97 15.66 -8.09
CA VAL A 325 4.63 14.37 -8.36
C VAL A 325 3.61 13.22 -8.47
N PRO A 326 3.92 12.14 -9.20
CA PRO A 326 3.08 10.94 -9.21
C PRO A 326 2.92 10.33 -7.81
N ILE A 327 1.81 9.63 -7.55
CA ILE A 327 1.58 8.95 -6.26
C ILE A 327 2.68 7.92 -5.91
N THR A 328 3.37 7.39 -6.92
CA THR A 328 4.53 6.50 -6.75
C THR A 328 5.73 7.17 -6.06
N PHE A 329 5.74 8.49 -5.93
CA PHE A 329 6.72 9.24 -5.14
C PHE A 329 6.78 8.75 -3.68
N LEU A 330 5.65 8.34 -3.11
CA LEU A 330 5.61 7.86 -1.71
C LEU A 330 6.49 6.63 -1.47
N ASP A 331 6.80 5.85 -2.50
CA ASP A 331 7.76 4.74 -2.43
C ASP A 331 9.20 5.19 -2.10
N ARG A 332 9.49 6.45 -2.38
CA ARG A 332 10.81 7.08 -2.22
C ARG A 332 10.74 8.35 -1.35
N TYR A 333 9.64 8.53 -0.63
CA TYR A 333 9.43 9.70 0.21
C TYR A 333 10.37 9.71 1.41
N CYS A 334 11.16 10.78 1.54
CA CYS A 334 12.01 11.07 2.67
C CYS A 334 11.48 12.33 3.39
N PRO A 335 10.98 12.24 4.62
CA PRO A 335 10.37 13.36 5.33
C PRO A 335 11.37 14.46 5.73
N GLU A 336 12.65 14.14 5.82
CA GLU A 336 13.72 15.11 6.03
C GLU A 336 13.92 16.00 4.80
N GLN A 337 13.74 15.43 3.60
CA GLN A 337 13.96 16.12 2.34
C GLN A 337 12.71 16.86 1.86
N PHE A 338 11.53 16.23 1.95
CA PHE A 338 10.29 16.76 1.39
C PHE A 338 9.16 16.90 2.40
N GLU A 339 8.31 17.88 2.16
CA GLU A 339 7.04 18.08 2.85
C GLU A 339 5.89 17.81 1.88
N ILE A 340 4.91 17.00 2.30
CA ILE A 340 3.68 16.74 1.53
C ILE A 340 2.69 17.87 1.82
N MET A 341 2.35 18.65 0.78
CA MET A 341 1.40 19.75 0.88
C MET A 341 -0.05 19.27 0.79
N GLY A 342 -0.33 18.26 -0.04
CA GLY A 342 -1.66 17.70 -0.24
C GLY A 342 -1.78 16.92 -1.54
N LEU A 343 -3.00 16.48 -1.86
CA LEU A 343 -3.34 15.93 -3.17
C LEU A 343 -3.88 17.01 -4.11
N ASP A 344 -3.87 16.70 -5.39
CA ASP A 344 -4.36 17.55 -6.48
C ASP A 344 -5.81 18.05 -6.30
N TYR A 345 -6.63 17.39 -5.50
CA TYR A 345 -8.00 17.80 -5.18
C TYR A 345 -8.13 18.60 -3.88
N ASP A 346 -7.05 18.80 -3.14
CA ASP A 346 -7.07 19.49 -1.85
C ASP A 346 -7.20 21.01 -2.05
N LYS A 347 -8.42 21.52 -1.87
CA LYS A 347 -8.73 22.94 -1.99
C LYS A 347 -8.18 23.80 -0.82
N SER A 348 -7.64 23.18 0.22
CA SER A 348 -6.96 23.91 1.31
C SER A 348 -5.57 24.41 0.88
N ILE A 349 -5.03 23.88 -0.22
CA ILE A 349 -3.76 24.35 -0.76
C ILE A 349 -3.98 25.69 -1.45
N PRO A 350 -3.24 26.74 -1.06
CA PRO A 350 -3.31 28.04 -1.71
C PRO A 350 -3.10 27.91 -3.23
N SER A 351 -3.91 28.61 -4.01
CA SER A 351 -3.88 28.57 -5.50
C SER A 351 -4.33 27.27 -6.17
N ASN A 352 -4.90 26.30 -5.47
CA ASN A 352 -5.52 25.13 -6.09
C ASN A 352 -7.03 25.36 -6.30
N GLU A 353 -7.38 25.96 -7.44
CA GLU A 353 -8.74 26.44 -7.72
C GLU A 353 -9.61 25.47 -8.53
N GLY A 354 -9.04 24.34 -8.95
CA GLY A 354 -9.65 23.45 -9.93
C GLY A 354 -9.56 23.99 -11.37
N LEU A 355 -10.00 23.20 -12.35
CA LEU A 355 -9.90 23.57 -13.76
C LEU A 355 -10.87 24.71 -14.11
N SER A 356 -10.39 25.71 -14.87
CA SER A 356 -11.23 26.78 -15.39
C SER A 356 -12.19 26.28 -16.49
N GLN A 357 -13.30 27.00 -16.72
CA GLN A 357 -14.19 26.67 -17.84
C GLN A 357 -13.46 26.74 -19.17
N GLN A 358 -12.58 27.72 -19.36
CA GLN A 358 -11.78 27.86 -20.57
C GLN A 358 -10.87 26.64 -20.80
N PHE A 359 -10.22 26.12 -19.76
CA PHE A 359 -9.44 24.90 -19.86
C PHE A 359 -10.31 23.71 -20.31
N VAL A 360 -11.50 23.57 -19.72
CA VAL A 360 -12.45 22.49 -20.05
C VAL A 360 -12.88 22.57 -21.51
N ASP A 361 -13.20 23.77 -22.00
CA ASP A 361 -13.61 23.98 -23.39
C ASP A 361 -12.49 23.61 -24.38
N PHE A 362 -11.25 24.00 -24.10
CA PHE A 362 -10.09 23.60 -24.90
C PHE A 362 -9.81 22.09 -24.84
N TYR A 363 -9.99 21.49 -23.67
CA TYR A 363 -9.78 20.04 -23.48
C TYR A 363 -10.72 19.23 -24.39
N TYR A 364 -12.00 19.61 -24.46
CA TYR A 364 -12.96 18.94 -25.31
C TYR A 364 -12.78 19.31 -26.80
N ALA A 365 -12.40 20.53 -27.11
CA ALA A 365 -12.12 20.96 -28.48
C ALA A 365 -10.96 20.19 -29.13
N GLN A 366 -10.05 19.64 -28.32
CA GLN A 366 -8.96 18.76 -28.78
C GLN A 366 -9.41 17.30 -29.05
N GLY A 367 -10.68 16.97 -28.86
CA GLY A 367 -11.22 15.63 -29.06
C GLY A 367 -11.04 14.68 -27.87
N ASN A 368 -10.66 15.20 -26.69
CA ASN A 368 -10.58 14.38 -25.48
C ASN A 368 -11.96 13.93 -24.97
N THR A 369 -12.04 12.71 -24.44
CA THR A 369 -13.30 12.08 -24.00
C THR A 369 -13.44 11.93 -22.48
N GLY A 370 -12.44 12.36 -21.70
CA GLY A 370 -12.48 12.27 -20.24
C GLY A 370 -13.55 13.19 -19.65
N SER A 371 -14.27 12.74 -18.62
CA SER A 371 -15.28 13.56 -17.93
C SER A 371 -14.59 14.59 -17.02
N ILE A 372 -14.62 15.86 -17.43
CA ILE A 372 -14.16 17.02 -16.63
C ILE A 372 -15.18 18.15 -16.72
N HIS A 373 -15.14 19.06 -15.76
CA HIS A 373 -15.99 20.25 -15.69
C HIS A 373 -15.24 21.40 -15.01
N ALA A 374 -15.72 22.60 -15.09
CA ALA A 374 -15.17 23.74 -14.35
C ALA A 374 -15.18 23.45 -12.83
N GLY A 375 -14.07 23.78 -12.17
CA GLY A 375 -13.84 23.43 -10.76
C GLY A 375 -13.49 21.96 -10.53
N HIS A 376 -13.29 21.15 -11.59
CA HIS A 376 -12.80 19.77 -11.44
C HIS A 376 -11.42 19.77 -10.74
N PRO A 377 -11.22 18.92 -9.74
CA PRO A 377 -10.04 18.99 -8.86
C PRO A 377 -8.78 18.32 -9.46
N SER A 378 -8.65 18.23 -10.77
CA SER A 378 -7.42 17.79 -11.43
C SER A 378 -6.50 18.96 -11.68
N LEU A 379 -5.19 18.69 -11.73
CA LEU A 379 -4.22 19.66 -12.20
C LEU A 379 -4.14 19.64 -13.74
N GLY A 380 -4.01 20.80 -14.33
CA GLY A 380 -3.94 20.97 -15.76
C GLY A 380 -2.85 21.95 -16.17
N PHE A 381 -2.19 21.69 -17.29
CA PHE A 381 -1.19 22.57 -17.86
C PHE A 381 -1.39 22.73 -19.37
N ARG A 382 -0.74 23.74 -19.93
CA ARG A 382 -0.79 24.07 -21.36
C ARG A 382 0.63 24.08 -21.94
N ASN A 383 0.79 23.58 -23.16
CA ASN A 383 2.03 23.69 -23.88
C ASN A 383 2.11 25.01 -24.72
N ALA A 384 3.25 25.25 -25.34
CA ALA A 384 3.46 26.45 -26.15
C ALA A 384 2.50 26.59 -27.36
N ASP A 385 2.01 25.46 -27.88
CA ASP A 385 1.05 25.44 -29.01
C ASP A 385 -0.39 25.70 -28.54
N GLY A 386 -0.62 25.94 -27.25
CA GLY A 386 -1.95 26.15 -26.67
C GLY A 386 -2.74 24.89 -26.36
N LYS A 387 -2.15 23.69 -26.56
CA LYS A 387 -2.79 22.42 -26.19
C LYS A 387 -2.82 22.25 -24.68
N VAL A 388 -3.95 21.79 -24.16
CA VAL A 388 -4.15 21.56 -22.73
C VAL A 388 -4.07 20.08 -22.39
N PHE A 389 -3.47 19.79 -21.24
CA PHE A 389 -3.26 18.44 -20.74
C PHE A 389 -3.68 18.35 -19.27
N ARG A 390 -4.43 17.32 -18.94
CA ARG A 390 -4.82 16.99 -17.57
C ARG A 390 -3.91 15.89 -17.03
N THR A 391 -3.43 16.05 -15.79
CA THR A 391 -2.63 15.01 -15.14
C THR A 391 -3.51 13.94 -14.50
N TYR A 392 -2.92 12.75 -14.30
CA TYR A 392 -3.42 11.80 -13.30
C TYR A 392 -3.17 12.35 -11.91
N ARG A 393 -3.65 11.66 -10.85
CA ARG A 393 -3.45 12.05 -9.46
C ARG A 393 -2.01 12.46 -9.17
N ARG A 394 -1.87 13.62 -8.52
CA ARG A 394 -0.58 14.18 -8.11
C ARG A 394 -0.59 14.45 -6.61
N ILE A 395 0.55 14.18 -5.99
CA ILE A 395 0.87 14.68 -4.66
C ILE A 395 1.62 15.99 -4.86
N LEU A 396 1.18 17.05 -4.19
CA LEU A 396 1.89 18.32 -4.15
C LEU A 396 2.93 18.25 -3.04
N ILE A 397 4.17 18.46 -3.38
CA ILE A 397 5.32 18.45 -2.46
C ILE A 397 6.12 19.73 -2.58
N ARG A 398 6.95 19.97 -1.57
CA ARG A 398 8.04 20.93 -1.64
C ARG A 398 9.21 20.44 -0.78
N TYR A 399 10.39 20.98 -1.01
CA TYR A 399 11.51 20.74 -0.09
C TYR A 399 11.23 21.31 1.29
N THR A 400 11.65 20.60 2.36
CA THR A 400 11.56 21.13 3.71
C THR A 400 12.43 22.38 3.89
N LYS A 401 12.07 23.24 4.82
CA LYS A 401 12.89 24.46 5.12
C LYS A 401 14.28 24.08 5.60
N GLN A 402 14.41 23.03 6.38
CA GLN A 402 15.68 22.56 6.89
C GLN A 402 16.57 22.06 5.73
N TRP A 403 16.01 21.21 4.83
CA TRP A 403 16.74 20.73 3.65
C TRP A 403 17.29 21.88 2.80
N LYS A 404 16.45 22.89 2.52
CA LYS A 404 16.87 24.08 1.77
C LYS A 404 18.00 24.85 2.45
N ALA A 405 17.96 25.00 3.77
CA ALA A 405 18.98 25.68 4.53
C ALA A 405 20.34 24.95 4.48
N GLU A 406 20.31 23.63 4.61
CA GLU A 406 21.51 22.77 4.58
C GLU A 406 22.12 22.66 3.17
N HIS A 407 21.27 22.76 2.12
CA HIS A 407 21.68 22.64 0.72
C HIS A 407 21.56 23.98 -0.04
N SER A 408 21.73 25.11 0.65
CA SER A 408 21.49 26.45 0.12
C SER A 408 22.27 26.79 -1.16
N ASN A 409 23.43 26.16 -1.41
CA ASN A 409 24.18 26.33 -2.63
C ASN A 409 23.49 25.75 -3.88
N SER A 410 22.66 24.71 -3.71
CA SER A 410 21.88 24.13 -4.81
C SER A 410 20.69 25.00 -5.22
N PHE A 411 20.21 25.86 -4.32
CA PHE A 411 19.09 26.78 -4.55
C PHE A 411 19.53 28.20 -4.93
N LYS A 412 20.83 28.52 -4.89
CA LYS A 412 21.32 29.78 -5.42
C LYS A 412 21.51 29.61 -6.92
N LYS A 413 20.67 30.29 -7.71
CA LYS A 413 20.93 30.43 -9.14
C LYS A 413 22.31 31.05 -9.27
N GLU A 414 23.21 30.40 -10.03
CA GLU A 414 24.40 31.07 -10.54
C GLU A 414 23.91 32.24 -11.34
N THR A 415 24.07 33.45 -10.80
CA THR A 415 23.79 34.74 -11.46
C THR A 415 24.86 35.02 -12.46
#